data_7e40814ece14025471224e460c4c3f25
#
_entry.id   7e40814ece14025471224e460c4c3f25
#
_cell.length_a   1.000
_cell.length_b   1.000
_cell.length_c   1.000
_cell.angle_alpha   90.00
_cell.angle_beta   90.00
_cell.angle_gamma   90.00
#
_symmetry.space_group_name_H-M   'P 1'
#
loop_
_entity.id
_entity.type
_entity.pdbx_description
1 polymer ?
#
loop_
_entity_poly.entity_id
_entity_poly.type
_entity_poly.pdbx_seq_one_letter_code
_entity_poly.pdbx_strand_id
1 'polypeptide(L)'
;MEKISEHITLREATKSNTALRLNINNIPNDYQTGNMVAIAVNLFEPLRKWVGGPIRINSFFRSEKLNEAIGGSYKIVNGKKIQSSQHCQGRAMDIDDNFGHKTNAEMFNYIRQNLNYDQMIWEFGDDANPDWVHISYVSKDQNRGRCLRAERIDGKTQYRKI
;
A
#
# COMPACT_ATOMS: atom_id res chain seq x y z
N MET A 1 3.53 -20.80 3.35
CA MET A 1 2.21 -20.14 3.32
C MET A 1 1.89 -19.75 1.88
N GLU A 2 0.77 -20.19 1.36
CA GLU A 2 0.35 -19.86 -0.02
C GLU A 2 -0.55 -18.63 -0.08
N LYS A 3 -1.25 -18.31 1.00
CA LYS A 3 -2.18 -17.17 1.09
C LYS A 3 -1.81 -16.23 2.24
N ILE A 4 -1.99 -14.95 2.00
CA ILE A 4 -1.92 -13.89 3.02
C ILE A 4 -3.28 -13.73 3.70
N SER A 5 -4.37 -13.81 2.93
CA SER A 5 -5.74 -13.76 3.40
C SER A 5 -6.66 -14.53 2.45
N GLU A 6 -7.98 -14.49 2.67
CA GLU A 6 -8.94 -15.19 1.84
C GLU A 6 -8.78 -14.89 0.34
N HIS A 7 -8.59 -13.59 -0.01
CA HIS A 7 -8.54 -13.14 -1.40
C HIS A 7 -7.14 -12.70 -1.86
N ILE A 8 -6.11 -12.83 -1.04
CA ILE A 8 -4.73 -12.45 -1.40
C ILE A 8 -3.80 -13.66 -1.30
N THR A 9 -3.18 -14.04 -2.41
CA THR A 9 -2.10 -15.04 -2.43
C THR A 9 -0.75 -14.39 -2.12
N LEU A 10 0.19 -15.17 -1.58
CA LEU A 10 1.57 -14.71 -1.37
C LEU A 10 2.22 -14.29 -2.70
N ARG A 11 1.94 -15.02 -3.78
CA ARG A 11 2.45 -14.68 -5.12
C ARG A 11 1.97 -13.30 -5.58
N GLU A 12 0.71 -12.98 -5.41
CA GLU A 12 0.16 -11.67 -5.73
C GLU A 12 0.76 -10.57 -4.87
N ALA A 13 0.88 -10.82 -3.56
CA ALA A 13 1.40 -9.87 -2.60
C ALA A 13 2.90 -9.55 -2.79
N THR A 14 3.66 -10.41 -3.45
CA THR A 14 5.10 -10.25 -3.70
C THR A 14 5.44 -9.97 -5.17
N LYS A 15 4.42 -9.89 -6.04
CA LYS A 15 4.63 -9.66 -7.47
C LYS A 15 5.22 -8.27 -7.74
N SER A 16 6.28 -8.23 -8.53
CA SER A 16 6.88 -7.00 -9.04
C SER A 16 7.60 -7.26 -10.36
N ASN A 17 7.19 -6.55 -11.40
CA ASN A 17 7.85 -6.62 -12.72
C ASN A 17 9.29 -6.08 -12.64
N THR A 18 9.52 -5.06 -11.82
CA THR A 18 10.88 -4.52 -11.61
C THR A 18 11.77 -5.54 -10.90
N ALA A 19 11.26 -6.22 -9.89
CA ALA A 19 12.02 -7.27 -9.20
C ALA A 19 12.39 -8.41 -10.15
N LEU A 20 11.47 -8.83 -11.01
CA LEU A 20 11.74 -9.85 -12.03
C LEU A 20 12.82 -9.38 -13.03
N ARG A 21 12.66 -8.18 -13.59
CA ARG A 21 13.59 -7.61 -14.56
C ARG A 21 14.99 -7.42 -14.01
N LEU A 22 15.11 -7.01 -12.75
CA LEU A 22 16.40 -6.74 -12.09
C LEU A 22 16.93 -7.94 -11.28
N ASN A 23 16.24 -9.07 -11.33
CA ASN A 23 16.57 -10.27 -10.56
C ASN A 23 16.73 -9.98 -9.05
N ILE A 24 15.79 -9.20 -8.50
CA ILE A 24 15.75 -8.85 -7.09
C ILE A 24 14.87 -9.87 -6.36
N ASN A 25 15.37 -10.43 -5.27
CA ASN A 25 14.58 -11.28 -4.38
C ASN A 25 13.58 -10.42 -3.60
N ASN A 26 12.28 -10.68 -3.76
CA ASN A 26 11.19 -9.97 -3.11
C ASN A 26 10.35 -10.90 -2.22
N ILE A 27 11.01 -11.58 -1.30
CA ILE A 27 10.40 -12.54 -0.38
C ILE A 27 10.37 -11.94 1.04
N PRO A 28 9.18 -11.83 1.68
CA PRO A 28 9.08 -11.35 3.05
C PRO A 28 9.57 -12.40 4.05
N ASN A 29 10.11 -11.94 5.16
CA ASN A 29 10.36 -12.78 6.34
C ASN A 29 9.06 -12.99 7.15
N ASP A 30 9.13 -13.79 8.24
CA ASP A 30 7.95 -14.10 9.05
C ASP A 30 7.33 -12.87 9.72
N TYR A 31 8.14 -11.94 10.18
CA TYR A 31 7.67 -10.68 10.77
C TYR A 31 6.91 -9.83 9.74
N GLN A 32 7.47 -9.67 8.55
CA GLN A 32 6.84 -8.93 7.46
C GLN A 32 5.56 -9.64 6.99
N THR A 33 5.57 -10.95 6.89
CA THR A 33 4.38 -11.74 6.54
C THR A 33 3.27 -11.57 7.57
N GLY A 34 3.59 -11.56 8.87
CA GLY A 34 2.62 -11.25 9.92
C GLY A 34 1.98 -9.87 9.78
N ASN A 35 2.77 -8.86 9.42
CA ASN A 35 2.25 -7.52 9.13
C ASN A 35 1.35 -7.50 7.89
N MET A 36 1.73 -8.26 6.84
CA MET A 36 0.90 -8.40 5.63
C MET A 36 -0.46 -9.03 5.94
N VAL A 37 -0.50 -10.05 6.78
CA VAL A 37 -1.75 -10.64 7.25
C VAL A 37 -2.60 -9.60 8.01
N ALA A 38 -1.98 -8.81 8.88
CA ALA A 38 -2.68 -7.82 9.68
C ALA A 38 -3.37 -6.74 8.81
N ILE A 39 -2.69 -6.16 7.83
CA ILE A 39 -3.31 -5.18 6.93
C ILE A 39 -4.36 -5.85 6.03
N ALA A 40 -4.12 -7.05 5.54
CA ALA A 40 -5.08 -7.77 4.71
C ALA A 40 -6.39 -8.01 5.46
N VAL A 41 -6.33 -8.57 6.66
CA VAL A 41 -7.52 -8.91 7.47
C VAL A 41 -8.26 -7.67 7.97
N ASN A 42 -7.55 -6.61 8.35
CA ASN A 42 -8.17 -5.43 8.96
C ASN A 42 -8.60 -4.35 7.94
N LEU A 43 -8.00 -4.27 6.77
CA LEU A 43 -8.35 -3.27 5.76
C LEU A 43 -8.84 -3.89 4.45
N PHE A 44 -8.04 -4.77 3.84
CA PHE A 44 -8.35 -5.26 2.50
C PHE A 44 -9.60 -6.13 2.46
N GLU A 45 -9.73 -7.13 3.32
CA GLU A 45 -10.89 -8.04 3.29
C GLU A 45 -12.22 -7.33 3.63
N PRO A 46 -12.30 -6.45 4.65
CA PRO A 46 -13.50 -5.66 4.87
C PRO A 46 -13.86 -4.76 3.68
N LEU A 47 -12.86 -4.11 3.08
CA LEU A 47 -13.05 -3.30 1.87
C LEU A 47 -13.54 -4.16 0.69
N ARG A 48 -12.88 -5.29 0.45
CA ARG A 48 -13.23 -6.26 -0.60
C ARG A 48 -14.68 -6.73 -0.50
N LYS A 49 -15.13 -6.99 0.72
CA LYS A 49 -16.52 -7.38 1.00
C LYS A 49 -17.49 -6.26 0.65
N TRP A 50 -17.19 -5.02 1.05
CA TRP A 50 -18.03 -3.86 0.72
C TRP A 50 -18.04 -3.57 -0.79
N VAL A 51 -16.89 -3.66 -1.45
CA VAL A 51 -16.76 -3.47 -2.91
C VAL A 51 -17.62 -4.48 -3.68
N GLY A 52 -17.73 -5.71 -3.17
CA GLY A 52 -18.51 -6.77 -3.77
C GLY A 52 -17.85 -7.46 -4.96
N GLY A 53 -16.56 -7.25 -5.18
CA GLY A 53 -15.81 -7.82 -6.28
C GLY A 53 -14.30 -7.64 -6.15
N PRO A 54 -13.48 -8.14 -7.08
CA PRO A 54 -12.04 -8.05 -7.04
C PRO A 54 -11.54 -6.60 -6.97
N ILE A 55 -10.47 -6.39 -6.21
CA ILE A 55 -9.69 -5.15 -6.15
C ILE A 55 -8.28 -5.48 -6.61
N ARG A 56 -7.72 -4.70 -7.53
CA ARG A 56 -6.34 -4.87 -7.95
C ARG A 56 -5.38 -4.39 -6.88
N ILE A 57 -4.34 -5.18 -6.62
CA ILE A 57 -3.20 -4.79 -5.80
C ILE A 57 -2.05 -4.46 -6.75
N ASN A 58 -1.68 -3.18 -6.82
CA ASN A 58 -0.57 -2.70 -7.66
C ASN A 58 0.78 -2.99 -7.01
N SER A 59 0.86 -2.86 -5.68
CA SER A 59 2.06 -3.12 -4.89
C SER A 59 1.65 -3.48 -3.46
N PHE A 60 2.28 -4.49 -2.89
CA PHE A 60 2.09 -4.84 -1.49
C PHE A 60 3.44 -4.92 -0.79
N PHE A 61 4.07 -6.10 -0.73
CA PHE A 61 5.40 -6.22 -0.14
C PHE A 61 6.48 -5.75 -1.11
N ARG A 62 7.42 -4.99 -0.59
CA ARG A 62 8.63 -4.54 -1.26
C ARG A 62 9.85 -4.81 -0.39
N SER A 63 10.81 -5.63 -0.87
CA SER A 63 12.10 -5.71 -0.20
C SER A 63 12.80 -4.36 -0.21
N GLU A 64 13.69 -4.11 0.74
CA GLU A 64 14.46 -2.86 0.78
C GLU A 64 15.23 -2.61 -0.52
N LYS A 65 15.81 -3.66 -1.10
CA LYS A 65 16.51 -3.59 -2.39
C LYS A 65 15.59 -3.20 -3.55
N LEU A 66 14.36 -3.74 -3.57
CA LEU A 66 13.36 -3.34 -4.56
C LEU A 66 12.90 -1.90 -4.34
N ASN A 67 12.67 -1.50 -3.09
CA ASN A 67 12.27 -0.13 -2.76
C ASN A 67 13.33 0.88 -3.21
N GLU A 68 14.60 0.59 -2.99
CA GLU A 68 15.72 1.41 -3.48
C GLU A 68 15.73 1.49 -5.00
N ALA A 69 15.58 0.36 -5.70
CA ALA A 69 15.60 0.30 -7.16
C ALA A 69 14.47 1.13 -7.82
N ILE A 70 13.32 1.24 -7.19
CA ILE A 70 12.18 2.02 -7.72
C ILE A 70 12.11 3.46 -7.16
N GLY A 71 13.07 3.87 -6.32
CA GLY A 71 13.09 5.19 -5.72
C GLY A 71 12.02 5.41 -4.64
N GLY A 72 11.66 4.37 -3.90
CA GLY A 72 10.73 4.46 -2.78
C GLY A 72 11.28 5.24 -1.59
N SER A 73 10.44 5.51 -0.60
CA SER A 73 10.77 6.34 0.56
C SER A 73 11.98 5.85 1.33
N TYR A 74 12.86 6.77 1.66
CA TYR A 74 14.03 6.53 2.51
C TYR A 74 14.29 7.72 3.43
N LYS A 75 15.13 7.51 4.44
CA LYS A 75 15.66 8.57 5.31
C LYS A 75 17.15 8.41 5.49
N ILE A 76 17.82 9.49 5.83
CA ILE A 76 19.24 9.49 6.17
C ILE A 76 19.37 9.47 7.69
N VAL A 77 20.07 8.48 8.21
CA VAL A 77 20.34 8.33 9.65
C VAL A 77 21.84 8.10 9.81
N ASN A 78 22.53 8.98 10.52
CA ASN A 78 23.99 8.94 10.71
C ASN A 78 24.75 8.80 9.38
N GLY A 79 24.34 9.55 8.36
CA GLY A 79 24.93 9.51 7.00
C GLY A 79 24.59 8.27 6.17
N LYS A 80 23.78 7.34 6.67
CA LYS A 80 23.35 6.13 5.97
C LYS A 80 21.94 6.26 5.45
N LYS A 81 21.72 5.80 4.22
CA LYS A 81 20.40 5.69 3.60
C LYS A 81 19.66 4.46 4.15
N ILE A 82 18.52 4.69 4.78
CA ILE A 82 17.67 3.64 5.34
C ILE A 82 16.32 3.67 4.64
N GLN A 83 15.89 2.53 4.09
CA GLN A 83 14.57 2.40 3.47
C GLN A 83 13.48 2.54 4.53
N SER A 84 12.59 3.52 4.36
CA SER A 84 11.57 3.88 5.37
C SER A 84 10.14 3.63 4.90
N SER A 85 9.94 3.06 3.73
CA SER A 85 8.61 2.73 3.21
C SER A 85 7.93 1.65 4.07
N GLN A 86 6.66 1.87 4.39
CA GLN A 86 5.85 0.85 5.07
C GLN A 86 5.63 -0.41 4.22
N HIS A 87 5.77 -0.34 2.89
CA HIS A 87 5.81 -1.52 2.02
C HIS A 87 6.96 -2.47 2.38
N CYS A 88 8.11 -1.93 2.82
CA CYS A 88 9.26 -2.75 3.24
C CYS A 88 9.01 -3.52 4.54
N GLN A 89 8.03 -3.09 5.32
CA GLN A 89 7.63 -3.74 6.57
C GLN A 89 6.43 -4.69 6.38
N GLY A 90 5.89 -4.78 5.16
CA GLY A 90 4.63 -5.49 4.90
C GLY A 90 3.40 -4.78 5.45
N ARG A 91 3.47 -3.48 5.70
CA ARG A 91 2.42 -2.67 6.34
C ARG A 91 1.69 -1.72 5.41
N ALA A 92 1.99 -1.75 4.12
CA ALA A 92 1.34 -0.88 3.14
C ALA A 92 0.94 -1.64 1.88
N MET A 93 -0.10 -1.16 1.24
CA MET A 93 -0.67 -1.72 0.02
C MET A 93 -1.16 -0.58 -0.88
N ASP A 94 -0.87 -0.68 -2.18
CA ASP A 94 -1.43 0.19 -3.20
C ASP A 94 -2.54 -0.58 -3.93
N ILE A 95 -3.75 -0.06 -3.87
CA ILE A 95 -4.95 -0.67 -4.46
C ILE A 95 -5.55 0.21 -5.53
N ASP A 96 -6.20 -0.42 -6.51
CA ASP A 96 -6.75 0.25 -7.67
C ASP A 96 -8.01 -0.47 -8.19
N ASP A 97 -9.00 0.30 -8.61
CA ASP A 97 -10.22 -0.22 -9.21
C ASP A 97 -10.02 -0.45 -10.72
N ASN A 98 -9.63 -1.65 -11.08
CA ASN A 98 -9.53 -2.06 -12.48
C ASN A 98 -10.73 -2.88 -12.96
N PHE A 99 -11.66 -3.20 -12.06
CA PHE A 99 -12.76 -4.12 -12.34
C PHE A 99 -14.12 -3.43 -12.40
N GLY A 100 -14.18 -2.13 -12.11
CA GLY A 100 -15.38 -1.30 -12.26
C GLY A 100 -16.45 -1.51 -11.20
N HIS A 101 -16.12 -2.08 -10.04
CA HIS A 101 -17.11 -2.28 -8.95
C HIS A 101 -17.34 -1.02 -8.13
N LYS A 102 -16.26 -0.35 -7.76
CA LYS A 102 -16.25 0.92 -6.99
C LYS A 102 -15.08 1.76 -7.48
N THR A 103 -15.24 3.07 -7.57
CA THR A 103 -14.13 3.96 -7.92
C THR A 103 -13.07 4.00 -6.81
N ASN A 104 -11.86 4.43 -7.13
CA ASN A 104 -10.82 4.65 -6.14
C ASN A 104 -11.24 5.68 -5.08
N ALA A 105 -11.96 6.74 -5.48
CA ALA A 105 -12.52 7.72 -4.57
C ALA A 105 -13.55 7.11 -3.60
N GLU A 106 -14.44 6.25 -4.09
CA GLU A 106 -15.41 5.54 -3.25
C GLU A 106 -14.70 4.62 -2.24
N MET A 107 -13.67 3.88 -2.67
CA MET A 107 -12.88 3.03 -1.78
C MET A 107 -12.15 3.86 -0.71
N PHE A 108 -11.52 4.97 -1.10
CA PHE A 108 -10.85 5.89 -0.17
C PHE A 108 -11.82 6.40 0.91
N ASN A 109 -12.98 6.90 0.49
CA ASN A 109 -13.99 7.44 1.40
C ASN A 109 -14.58 6.36 2.32
N TYR A 110 -14.81 5.16 1.81
CA TYR A 110 -15.30 4.05 2.64
C TYR A 110 -14.30 3.69 3.75
N ILE A 111 -13.02 3.56 3.42
CA ILE A 111 -11.97 3.28 4.41
C ILE A 111 -11.91 4.40 5.45
N ARG A 112 -11.88 5.65 4.99
CA ARG A 112 -11.81 6.83 5.86
C ARG A 112 -12.93 6.86 6.89
N GLN A 113 -14.13 6.49 6.50
CA GLN A 113 -15.34 6.58 7.34
C GLN A 113 -15.58 5.33 8.20
N ASN A 114 -15.11 4.16 7.79
CA ASN A 114 -15.55 2.89 8.36
C ASN A 114 -14.45 2.00 8.93
N LEU A 115 -13.19 2.20 8.55
CA LEU A 115 -12.09 1.32 8.92
C LEU A 115 -11.02 2.04 9.74
N ASN A 116 -10.25 1.27 10.51
CA ASN A 116 -9.12 1.78 11.27
C ASN A 116 -7.83 1.58 10.47
N TYR A 117 -7.20 2.67 10.04
CA TYR A 117 -5.99 2.67 9.21
C TYR A 117 -4.91 3.57 9.81
N ASP A 118 -3.66 3.31 9.46
CA ASP A 118 -2.54 4.15 9.86
C ASP A 118 -2.42 5.39 8.97
N GLN A 119 -2.24 5.18 7.66
CA GLN A 119 -2.16 6.26 6.69
C GLN A 119 -2.86 5.87 5.40
N MET A 120 -3.56 6.81 4.80
CA MET A 120 -4.06 6.72 3.43
C MET A 120 -3.53 7.86 2.59
N ILE A 121 -3.28 7.58 1.31
CA ILE A 121 -2.87 8.59 0.36
C ILE A 121 -3.77 8.50 -0.87
N TRP A 122 -4.38 9.64 -1.20
CA TRP A 122 -5.01 9.91 -2.48
C TRP A 122 -3.89 10.18 -3.48
N GLU A 123 -3.53 9.16 -4.27
CA GLU A 123 -2.34 9.20 -5.12
C GLU A 123 -2.68 9.79 -6.48
N PHE A 124 -2.23 11.03 -6.70
CA PHE A 124 -2.37 11.74 -7.98
C PHE A 124 -3.83 11.85 -8.46
N GLY A 125 -4.07 11.68 -9.76
CA GLY A 125 -5.41 11.84 -10.34
C GLY A 125 -5.89 13.28 -10.29
N ASP A 126 -7.18 13.44 -10.04
CA ASP A 126 -7.84 14.75 -9.91
C ASP A 126 -8.67 14.82 -8.62
N ASP A 127 -9.52 15.86 -8.49
CA ASP A 127 -10.36 16.02 -7.29
C ASP A 127 -11.51 14.99 -7.22
N ALA A 128 -11.85 14.36 -8.32
CA ALA A 128 -12.92 13.39 -8.40
C ALA A 128 -12.43 11.96 -8.10
N ASN A 129 -11.21 11.61 -8.54
CA ASN A 129 -10.71 10.24 -8.41
C ASN A 129 -9.18 10.19 -8.43
N PRO A 130 -8.52 9.50 -7.47
CA PRO A 130 -7.08 9.27 -7.51
C PRO A 130 -6.73 8.20 -8.55
N ASP A 131 -5.48 8.19 -8.99
CA ASP A 131 -4.95 7.13 -9.87
C ASP A 131 -4.90 5.77 -9.17
N TRP A 132 -4.58 5.77 -7.88
CA TRP A 132 -4.69 4.61 -6.97
C TRP A 132 -4.81 5.10 -5.52
N VAL A 133 -5.06 4.19 -4.61
CA VAL A 133 -5.14 4.47 -3.17
C VAL A 133 -4.02 3.72 -2.45
N HIS A 134 -3.18 4.45 -1.74
CA HIS A 134 -2.23 3.87 -0.79
C HIS A 134 -2.89 3.72 0.58
N ILE A 135 -2.80 2.54 1.17
CA ILE A 135 -3.30 2.25 2.51
C ILE A 135 -2.21 1.63 3.36
N SER A 136 -2.19 1.93 4.65
CA SER A 136 -1.28 1.29 5.59
C SER A 136 -1.94 0.97 6.93
N TYR A 137 -1.36 0.01 7.64
CA TYR A 137 -1.86 -0.48 8.91
C TYR A 137 -0.69 -0.89 9.82
N VAL A 138 -0.70 -0.44 11.05
CA VAL A 138 0.31 -0.81 12.07
C VAL A 138 -0.33 -1.74 13.09
N SER A 139 -1.26 -1.23 13.88
CA SER A 139 -2.10 -1.97 14.81
C SER A 139 -3.30 -1.09 15.18
N LYS A 140 -4.33 -1.69 15.77
CA LYS A 140 -5.53 -0.96 16.17
C LYS A 140 -5.23 0.28 17.03
N ASP A 141 -4.28 0.15 17.94
CA ASP A 141 -3.96 1.21 18.92
C ASP A 141 -2.88 2.19 18.43
N GLN A 142 -2.08 1.82 17.43
CA GLN A 142 -0.96 2.62 16.93
C GLN A 142 -1.26 3.32 15.60
N ASN A 143 -2.37 2.99 14.96
CA ASN A 143 -2.79 3.62 13.72
C ASN A 143 -3.06 5.11 13.92
N ARG A 144 -2.50 5.95 13.05
CA ARG A 144 -2.57 7.42 13.15
C ARG A 144 -3.83 8.03 12.55
N GLY A 145 -4.55 7.31 11.68
CA GLY A 145 -5.70 7.84 10.95
C GLY A 145 -5.34 9.00 10.03
N ARG A 146 -4.16 9.00 9.45
CA ARG A 146 -3.63 10.10 8.66
C ARG A 146 -4.06 9.99 7.20
N CYS A 147 -4.65 11.06 6.66
CA CYS A 147 -4.99 11.18 5.24
C CYS A 147 -4.12 12.21 4.54
N LEU A 148 -3.55 11.83 3.41
CA LEU A 148 -2.73 12.68 2.57
C LEU A 148 -3.23 12.64 1.13
N ARG A 149 -2.88 13.69 0.38
CA ARG A 149 -2.96 13.72 -1.07
C ARG A 149 -1.56 13.90 -1.65
N ALA A 150 -1.20 13.07 -2.62
CA ALA A 150 0.02 13.21 -3.39
C ALA A 150 -0.29 13.96 -4.69
N GLU A 151 0.50 14.99 -4.98
CA GLU A 151 0.37 15.82 -6.19
C GLU A 151 1.75 16.05 -6.82
N ARG A 152 1.80 16.24 -8.13
CA ARG A 152 3.02 16.68 -8.80
C ARG A 152 2.99 18.19 -8.96
N ILE A 153 3.97 18.85 -8.34
CA ILE A 153 4.17 20.30 -8.42
C ILE A 153 5.61 20.53 -8.87
N ASP A 154 5.79 21.21 -10.00
CA ASP A 154 7.11 21.50 -10.60
C ASP A 154 7.97 20.23 -10.78
N GLY A 155 7.36 19.13 -11.23
CA GLY A 155 8.02 17.85 -11.46
C GLY A 155 8.38 17.05 -10.20
N LYS A 156 8.00 17.54 -9.02
CA LYS A 156 8.24 16.88 -7.74
C LYS A 156 6.94 16.40 -7.10
N THR A 157 6.98 15.24 -6.47
CA THR A 157 5.86 14.74 -5.66
C THR A 157 5.82 15.49 -4.33
N GLN A 158 4.66 16.08 -4.04
CA GLN A 158 4.39 16.73 -2.77
C GLN A 158 3.17 16.09 -2.11
N TYR A 159 3.19 16.03 -0.79
CA TYR A 159 2.11 15.47 0.04
C TYR A 159 1.50 16.54 0.91
N ARG A 160 0.18 16.64 0.90
CA ARG A 160 -0.56 17.54 1.81
C ARG A 160 -1.61 16.77 2.59
N LYS A 161 -1.89 17.21 3.81
CA LYS A 161 -3.03 16.69 4.60
C LYS A 161 -4.36 17.04 3.95
N ILE A 162 -5.30 16.11 4.01
CA ILE A 162 -6.69 16.29 3.58
C ILE A 162 -7.67 15.77 4.62
#